data_9cc3f153d86114a0b1180874d87844ff
#
_entry.id   9cc3f153d86114a0b1180874d87844ff
#
_cell.length_a   1.000
_cell.length_b   1.000
_cell.length_c   1.000
_cell.angle_alpha   90.00
_cell.angle_beta   90.00
_cell.angle_gamma   90.00
#
_symmetry.space_group_name_H-M   'P 1'
#
loop_
_entity.id
_entity.type
_entity.pdbx_description
1 polymer ?
#
loop_
_entity_poly.entity_id
_entity_poly.type
_entity_poly.pdbx_seq_one_letter_code
_entity_poly.pdbx_strand_id
1 'polypeptide(L)'
;MSLVSVIIPTLNEERHVGSLLSDLAAQTGAPDEVLVVDAGSEDGTREVVGRFPFAKLLEGEPPTACGRNLGGRSAKGNVLIFLDADARLPQTFLEDFLAEFERRRLDVACPLYFPYRSTRAIETFHALFNLITRASQGVLPSGGGTCIAVRGGVFRESNGFDPGLKFDDIELIRRLSKGRRFGIVEERIFLSDRRYRESGVARTMLQISLMGLFFVFGKYSWANHLDYEISGKHWY
;
A
#
# COMPACT_ATOMS: atom_id res chain seq x y z
N MET A 1 -9.84 -19.24 10.56
CA MET A 1 -9.27 -18.25 9.64
C MET A 1 -8.82 -17.04 10.45
N SER A 2 -7.75 -16.37 10.03
CA SER A 2 -7.31 -15.14 10.70
C SER A 2 -8.28 -14.00 10.37
N LEU A 3 -8.68 -13.18 11.34
CA LEU A 3 -9.44 -11.97 11.10
C LEU A 3 -8.59 -10.98 10.27
N VAL A 4 -9.18 -10.41 9.23
CA VAL A 4 -8.51 -9.52 8.28
C VAL A 4 -9.13 -8.12 8.33
N SER A 5 -8.30 -7.11 8.60
CA SER A 5 -8.69 -5.70 8.47
C SER A 5 -7.96 -5.08 7.29
N VAL A 6 -8.71 -4.44 6.41
CA VAL A 6 -8.20 -3.61 5.32
C VAL A 6 -8.22 -2.15 5.75
N ILE A 7 -7.10 -1.46 5.60
CA ILE A 7 -6.92 -0.05 5.97
C ILE A 7 -6.62 0.77 4.71
N ILE A 8 -7.43 1.80 4.45
CA ILE A 8 -7.35 2.62 3.25
C ILE A 8 -7.24 4.10 3.67
N PRO A 9 -6.04 4.68 3.65
CA PRO A 9 -5.90 6.13 3.83
C PRO A 9 -6.44 6.87 2.60
N THR A 10 -7.17 7.97 2.81
CA THR A 10 -7.74 8.79 1.73
C THR A 10 -7.53 10.27 1.97
N LEU A 11 -7.29 11.00 0.89
CA LEU A 11 -7.36 12.46 0.81
C LEU A 11 -7.67 12.85 -0.64
N ASN A 12 -8.88 13.38 -0.89
CA ASN A 12 -9.34 13.78 -2.23
C ASN A 12 -9.25 12.63 -3.26
N GLU A 13 -9.83 11.48 -2.92
CA GLU A 13 -9.83 10.25 -3.73
C GLU A 13 -11.23 9.86 -4.24
N GLU A 14 -12.15 10.83 -4.43
CA GLU A 14 -13.54 10.58 -4.89
C GLU A 14 -13.61 9.74 -6.16
N ARG A 15 -12.60 9.90 -7.06
CA ARG A 15 -12.54 9.23 -8.37
C ARG A 15 -12.07 7.78 -8.30
N HIS A 16 -11.45 7.38 -7.19
CA HIS A 16 -10.73 6.09 -7.08
C HIS A 16 -11.30 5.19 -5.99
N VAL A 17 -11.54 5.72 -4.79
CA VAL A 17 -11.93 4.94 -3.61
C VAL A 17 -13.15 4.05 -3.85
N GLY A 18 -14.14 4.53 -4.60
CA GLY A 18 -15.34 3.74 -4.94
C GLY A 18 -15.04 2.48 -5.77
N SER A 19 -14.04 2.55 -6.65
CA SER A 19 -13.61 1.39 -7.43
C SER A 19 -12.93 0.34 -6.56
N LEU A 20 -12.04 0.75 -5.64
CA LEU A 20 -11.40 -0.16 -4.69
C LEU A 20 -12.44 -0.79 -3.75
N LEU A 21 -13.38 0.00 -3.21
CA LEU A 21 -14.45 -0.53 -2.35
C LEU A 21 -15.35 -1.50 -3.10
N SER A 22 -15.63 -1.27 -4.39
CA SER A 22 -16.35 -2.22 -5.24
C SER A 22 -15.57 -3.51 -5.45
N ASP A 23 -14.25 -3.43 -5.68
CA ASP A 23 -13.39 -4.60 -5.79
C ASP A 23 -13.35 -5.40 -4.46
N LEU A 24 -13.33 -4.72 -3.31
CA LEU A 24 -13.40 -5.36 -1.99
C LEU A 24 -14.75 -6.04 -1.73
N ALA A 25 -15.84 -5.43 -2.15
CA ALA A 25 -17.19 -6.03 -2.04
C ALA A 25 -17.34 -7.28 -2.92
N ALA A 26 -16.58 -7.37 -4.02
CA ALA A 26 -16.63 -8.49 -4.97
C ALA A 26 -15.61 -9.60 -4.65
N GLN A 27 -14.82 -9.48 -3.58
CA GLN A 27 -13.84 -10.52 -3.24
C GLN A 27 -14.51 -11.84 -2.87
N THR A 28 -13.93 -12.96 -3.33
CA THR A 28 -14.36 -14.32 -2.94
C THR A 28 -14.10 -14.59 -1.46
N GLY A 29 -12.99 -14.05 -0.91
CA GLY A 29 -12.68 -14.01 0.51
C GLY A 29 -12.84 -12.58 1.04
N ALA A 30 -14.06 -12.20 1.47
CA ALA A 30 -14.31 -10.86 1.99
C ALA A 30 -13.47 -10.55 3.24
N PRO A 31 -12.97 -9.32 3.41
CA PRO A 31 -12.32 -8.92 4.64
C PRO A 31 -13.34 -8.81 5.78
N ASP A 32 -12.91 -9.08 7.01
CA ASP A 32 -13.77 -8.97 8.20
C ASP A 32 -14.03 -7.51 8.59
N GLU A 33 -13.13 -6.60 8.22
CA GLU A 33 -13.21 -5.18 8.53
C GLU A 33 -12.56 -4.33 7.43
N VAL A 34 -13.22 -3.25 7.04
CA VAL A 34 -12.67 -2.23 6.14
C VAL A 34 -12.72 -0.88 6.82
N LEU A 35 -11.55 -0.27 7.03
CA LEU A 35 -11.38 1.05 7.65
C LEU A 35 -10.87 2.03 6.59
N VAL A 36 -11.67 3.01 6.24
CA VAL A 36 -11.26 4.14 5.40
C VAL A 36 -10.90 5.30 6.33
N VAL A 37 -9.67 5.78 6.26
CA VAL A 37 -9.19 6.85 7.12
C VAL A 37 -9.01 8.10 6.26
N ASP A 38 -9.95 9.04 6.40
CA ASP A 38 -10.02 10.26 5.61
C ASP A 38 -9.28 11.41 6.31
N ALA A 39 -8.27 11.94 5.64
CA ALA A 39 -7.41 13.01 6.16
C ALA A 39 -7.95 14.42 5.88
N GLY A 40 -9.27 14.59 5.87
CA GLY A 40 -9.92 15.89 5.65
C GLY A 40 -10.17 16.19 4.17
N SER A 41 -10.69 15.22 3.41
CA SER A 41 -11.07 15.44 2.00
C SER A 41 -12.07 16.57 1.83
N GLU A 42 -11.84 17.40 0.82
CA GLU A 42 -12.71 18.51 0.42
C GLU A 42 -13.58 18.18 -0.80
N ASP A 43 -13.34 17.01 -1.43
CA ASP A 43 -14.11 16.47 -2.55
C ASP A 43 -15.20 15.50 -2.08
N GLY A 44 -15.83 14.78 -3.01
CA GLY A 44 -16.86 13.76 -2.73
C GLY A 44 -16.36 12.45 -2.13
N THR A 45 -15.13 12.34 -1.63
CA THR A 45 -14.55 11.09 -1.09
C THR A 45 -15.43 10.49 0.00
N ARG A 46 -15.86 11.28 0.99
CA ARG A 46 -16.67 10.82 2.13
C ARG A 46 -18.04 10.32 1.70
N GLU A 47 -18.67 11.03 0.74
CA GLU A 47 -19.96 10.64 0.17
C GLU A 47 -19.86 9.33 -0.61
N VAL A 48 -18.76 9.14 -1.35
CA VAL A 48 -18.50 7.88 -2.05
C VAL A 48 -18.34 6.74 -1.07
N VAL A 49 -17.54 6.90 -0.01
CA VAL A 49 -17.37 5.88 1.04
C VAL A 49 -18.68 5.54 1.73
N GLY A 50 -19.53 6.54 2.00
CA GLY A 50 -20.84 6.36 2.62
C GLY A 50 -21.82 5.47 1.83
N ARG A 51 -21.55 5.20 0.55
CA ARG A 51 -22.35 4.26 -0.28
C ARG A 51 -22.00 2.80 -0.01
N PHE A 52 -20.95 2.51 0.77
CA PHE A 52 -20.49 1.16 1.09
C PHE A 52 -20.66 0.87 2.59
N PRO A 53 -21.80 0.30 3.02
CA PRO A 53 -22.11 0.12 4.45
C PRO A 53 -21.13 -0.75 5.24
N PHE A 54 -20.33 -1.58 4.54
CA PHE A 54 -19.30 -2.41 5.16
C PHE A 54 -18.00 -1.65 5.46
N ALA A 55 -17.80 -0.47 4.86
CA ALA A 55 -16.63 0.37 5.07
C ALA A 55 -16.91 1.37 6.20
N LYS A 56 -16.06 1.34 7.23
CA LYS A 56 -16.12 2.28 8.34
C LYS A 56 -15.21 3.47 8.06
N LEU A 57 -15.79 4.67 8.02
CA LEU A 57 -15.04 5.92 7.90
C LEU A 57 -14.48 6.36 9.24
N LEU A 58 -13.20 6.68 9.28
CA LEU A 58 -12.50 7.29 10.41
C LEU A 58 -11.96 8.66 9.99
N GLU A 59 -11.97 9.62 10.88
CA GLU A 59 -11.35 10.91 10.68
C GLU A 59 -9.87 10.84 11.04
N GLY A 60 -9.02 11.16 10.08
CA GLY A 60 -7.57 11.16 10.20
C GLY A 60 -6.99 12.54 9.88
N GLU A 61 -5.67 12.60 9.91
CA GLU A 61 -4.89 13.80 9.60
C GLU A 61 -3.76 13.45 8.62
N PRO A 62 -3.31 14.39 7.76
CA PRO A 62 -2.10 14.20 6.97
C PRO A 62 -0.86 14.13 7.88
N PRO A 63 0.26 13.52 7.44
CA PRO A 63 0.43 12.82 6.15
C PRO A 63 -0.19 11.41 6.15
N THR A 64 -0.08 10.70 5.02
CA THR A 64 -0.61 9.32 4.82
C THR A 64 -0.25 8.37 5.95
N ALA A 65 0.98 8.46 6.47
CA ALA A 65 1.46 7.68 7.61
C ALA A 65 0.54 7.79 8.83
N CYS A 66 0.02 9.00 9.13
CA CYS A 66 -0.91 9.22 10.24
C CYS A 66 -2.21 8.44 10.04
N GLY A 67 -2.78 8.51 8.83
CA GLY A 67 -3.99 7.76 8.46
C GLY A 67 -3.78 6.25 8.55
N ARG A 68 -2.67 5.74 7.99
CA ARG A 68 -2.28 4.32 8.10
C ARG A 68 -2.12 3.89 9.56
N ASN A 69 -1.47 4.71 10.39
CA ASN A 69 -1.27 4.44 11.81
C ASN A 69 -2.58 4.41 12.59
N LEU A 70 -3.45 5.40 12.36
CA LEU A 70 -4.76 5.44 13.01
C LEU A 70 -5.58 4.20 12.65
N GLY A 71 -5.68 3.87 11.36
CA GLY A 71 -6.39 2.69 10.89
C GLY A 71 -5.79 1.40 11.45
N GLY A 72 -4.46 1.23 11.37
CA GLY A 72 -3.78 0.03 11.87
C GLY A 72 -3.92 -0.19 13.37
N ARG A 73 -3.97 0.88 14.17
CA ARG A 73 -4.22 0.81 15.63
C ARG A 73 -5.68 0.56 15.97
N SER A 74 -6.61 1.06 15.17
CA SER A 74 -8.06 0.87 15.33
C SER A 74 -8.53 -0.52 14.88
N ALA A 75 -7.74 -1.16 14.01
CA ALA A 75 -8.06 -2.43 13.38
C ALA A 75 -8.04 -3.60 14.38
N LYS A 76 -9.03 -4.50 14.25
CA LYS A 76 -9.21 -5.69 15.11
C LYS A 76 -8.57 -6.94 14.51
N GLY A 77 -8.17 -6.89 13.25
CA GLY A 77 -7.64 -8.03 12.51
C GLY A 77 -6.35 -8.63 13.09
N ASN A 78 -6.17 -9.92 12.86
CA ASN A 78 -4.91 -10.62 13.07
C ASN A 78 -3.94 -10.36 11.92
N VAL A 79 -4.47 -10.06 10.73
CA VAL A 79 -3.73 -9.57 9.56
C VAL A 79 -4.27 -8.21 9.18
N LEU A 80 -3.38 -7.24 9.05
CA LEU A 80 -3.68 -5.89 8.60
C LEU A 80 -3.17 -5.73 7.16
N ILE A 81 -4.04 -5.29 6.27
CA ILE A 81 -3.70 -5.02 4.86
C ILE A 81 -3.90 -3.53 4.60
N PHE A 82 -2.80 -2.81 4.40
CA PHE A 82 -2.81 -1.40 4.02
C PHE A 82 -2.90 -1.30 2.50
N LEU A 83 -3.90 -0.59 1.98
CA LEU A 83 -4.15 -0.40 0.56
C LEU A 83 -4.26 1.09 0.22
N ASP A 84 -3.59 1.54 -0.83
CA ASP A 84 -3.83 2.87 -1.38
C ASP A 84 -5.19 2.93 -2.10
N ALA A 85 -5.87 4.06 -2.03
CA ALA A 85 -7.25 4.23 -2.51
C ALA A 85 -7.42 4.05 -4.04
N ASP A 86 -6.33 4.18 -4.81
CA ASP A 86 -6.32 4.02 -6.28
C ASP A 86 -5.87 2.63 -6.76
N ALA A 87 -5.72 1.69 -5.83
CA ALA A 87 -5.44 0.29 -6.14
C ALA A 87 -6.66 -0.41 -6.76
N ARG A 88 -6.40 -1.45 -7.58
CA ARG A 88 -7.44 -2.33 -8.13
C ARG A 88 -7.08 -3.79 -7.85
N LEU A 89 -8.04 -4.57 -7.45
CA LEU A 89 -7.86 -5.95 -7.00
C LEU A 89 -8.58 -6.94 -7.92
N PRO A 90 -7.94 -8.06 -8.32
CA PRO A 90 -8.66 -9.22 -8.84
C PRO A 90 -9.65 -9.77 -7.82
N GLN A 91 -10.69 -10.43 -8.27
CA GLN A 91 -11.77 -10.92 -7.41
C GLN A 91 -11.31 -11.96 -6.36
N THR A 92 -10.26 -12.73 -6.65
CA THR A 92 -9.70 -13.75 -5.74
C THR A 92 -8.52 -13.25 -4.91
N PHE A 93 -8.13 -11.96 -5.06
CA PHE A 93 -6.88 -11.43 -4.51
C PHE A 93 -6.73 -11.68 -3.01
N LEU A 94 -7.73 -11.35 -2.20
CA LEU A 94 -7.59 -11.51 -0.74
C LEU A 94 -7.51 -12.98 -0.34
N GLU A 95 -8.32 -13.84 -0.94
CA GLU A 95 -8.32 -15.26 -0.64
C GLU A 95 -6.96 -15.90 -0.95
N ASP A 96 -6.45 -15.71 -2.17
CA ASP A 96 -5.20 -16.31 -2.64
C ASP A 96 -3.98 -15.71 -1.92
N PHE A 97 -3.98 -14.37 -1.73
CA PHE A 97 -2.93 -13.68 -0.99
C PHE A 97 -2.83 -14.19 0.46
N LEU A 98 -3.95 -14.28 1.16
CA LEU A 98 -3.99 -14.74 2.55
C LEU A 98 -3.63 -16.22 2.66
N ALA A 99 -4.08 -17.06 1.72
CA ALA A 99 -3.71 -18.46 1.69
C ALA A 99 -2.18 -18.65 1.58
N GLU A 100 -1.51 -17.89 0.70
CA GLU A 100 -0.06 -17.93 0.58
C GLU A 100 0.63 -17.32 1.81
N PHE A 101 0.13 -16.17 2.33
CA PHE A 101 0.65 -15.51 3.53
C PHE A 101 0.67 -16.46 4.74
N GLU A 102 -0.44 -17.18 4.97
CA GLU A 102 -0.56 -18.15 6.06
C GLU A 102 0.28 -19.40 5.82
N ARG A 103 0.25 -19.97 4.63
CA ARG A 103 1.02 -21.18 4.27
C ARG A 103 2.53 -20.96 4.48
N ARG A 104 3.03 -19.76 4.11
CA ARG A 104 4.45 -19.38 4.30
C ARG A 104 4.74 -18.84 5.70
N ARG A 105 3.71 -18.67 6.54
CA ARG A 105 3.80 -18.11 7.89
C ARG A 105 4.51 -16.76 7.89
N LEU A 106 4.13 -15.88 6.96
CA LEU A 106 4.73 -14.55 6.82
C LEU A 106 4.26 -13.62 7.96
N ASP A 107 5.16 -12.71 8.35
CA ASP A 107 4.87 -11.63 9.29
C ASP A 107 4.59 -10.33 8.56
N VAL A 108 5.29 -10.11 7.43
CA VAL A 108 5.15 -8.97 6.53
C VAL A 108 5.17 -9.49 5.10
N ALA A 109 4.27 -8.98 4.26
CA ALA A 109 4.22 -9.37 2.86
C ALA A 109 3.78 -8.21 1.95
N CYS A 110 4.20 -8.29 0.68
CA CYS A 110 3.74 -7.45 -0.40
C CYS A 110 3.38 -8.32 -1.61
N PRO A 111 2.41 -7.89 -2.45
CA PRO A 111 2.08 -8.56 -3.69
C PRO A 111 3.05 -8.19 -4.82
N LEU A 112 2.78 -8.71 -6.01
CA LEU A 112 3.37 -8.25 -7.26
C LEU A 112 2.57 -7.05 -7.80
N TYR A 113 3.28 -6.03 -8.29
CA TYR A 113 2.70 -4.77 -8.74
C TYR A 113 2.64 -4.70 -10.26
N PHE A 114 1.44 -4.46 -10.80
CA PHE A 114 1.19 -4.31 -12.22
C PHE A 114 0.49 -3.00 -12.52
N PRO A 115 0.89 -2.26 -13.57
CA PRO A 115 0.19 -1.04 -13.96
C PRO A 115 -1.15 -1.39 -14.60
N TYR A 116 -2.18 -0.60 -14.29
CA TYR A 116 -3.51 -0.74 -14.91
C TYR A 116 -3.58 0.11 -16.18
N ARG A 117 -3.88 -0.53 -17.34
CA ARG A 117 -4.02 0.13 -18.66
C ARG A 117 -2.82 1.02 -19.04
N SER A 118 -1.64 0.44 -19.10
CA SER A 118 -0.39 1.18 -19.25
C SER A 118 0.32 0.94 -20.58
N THR A 119 1.46 1.62 -20.77
CA THR A 119 2.34 1.41 -21.91
C THR A 119 3.30 0.25 -21.68
N ARG A 120 3.81 -0.36 -22.75
CA ARG A 120 4.82 -1.44 -22.66
C ARG A 120 6.05 -1.04 -21.84
N ALA A 121 6.47 0.23 -21.91
CA ALA A 121 7.61 0.72 -21.14
C ALA A 121 7.36 0.65 -19.64
N ILE A 122 6.17 1.08 -19.18
CA ILE A 122 5.79 1.04 -17.77
C ILE A 122 5.60 -0.41 -17.32
N GLU A 123 4.98 -1.26 -18.14
CA GLU A 123 4.82 -2.70 -17.84
C GLU A 123 6.19 -3.38 -17.66
N THR A 124 7.14 -3.12 -18.56
CA THR A 124 8.51 -3.66 -18.46
C THR A 124 9.23 -3.16 -17.20
N PHE A 125 9.07 -1.88 -16.85
CA PHE A 125 9.64 -1.32 -15.64
C PHE A 125 9.08 -2.02 -14.38
N HIS A 126 7.77 -2.22 -14.30
CA HIS A 126 7.15 -2.95 -13.18
C HIS A 126 7.53 -4.43 -13.15
N ALA A 127 7.67 -5.07 -14.30
CA ALA A 127 8.15 -6.45 -14.38
C ALA A 127 9.58 -6.57 -13.81
N LEU A 128 10.47 -5.62 -14.15
CA LEU A 128 11.83 -5.56 -13.61
C LEU A 128 11.81 -5.27 -12.09
N PHE A 129 10.98 -4.34 -11.65
CA PHE A 129 10.79 -4.05 -10.22
C PHE A 129 10.35 -5.30 -9.44
N ASN A 130 9.33 -6.02 -9.92
CA ASN A 130 8.86 -7.27 -9.32
C ASN A 130 9.95 -8.35 -9.29
N LEU A 131 10.73 -8.48 -10.38
CA LEU A 131 11.84 -9.42 -10.44
C LEU A 131 12.91 -9.10 -9.39
N ILE A 132 13.31 -7.83 -9.28
CA ILE A 132 14.34 -7.38 -8.33
C ILE A 132 13.86 -7.59 -6.89
N THR A 133 12.66 -7.12 -6.53
CA THR A 133 12.13 -7.23 -5.16
C THR A 133 11.96 -8.67 -4.75
N ARG A 134 11.50 -9.54 -5.66
CA ARG A 134 11.37 -10.98 -5.45
C ARG A 134 12.72 -11.66 -5.27
N ALA A 135 13.71 -11.36 -6.11
CA ALA A 135 15.05 -11.95 -6.02
C ALA A 135 15.80 -11.49 -4.75
N SER A 136 15.61 -10.24 -4.33
CA SER A 136 16.30 -9.66 -3.18
C SER A 136 15.57 -9.83 -1.84
N GLN A 137 14.33 -10.38 -1.81
CA GLN A 137 13.46 -10.38 -0.63
C GLN A 137 14.09 -10.98 0.64
N GLY A 138 15.00 -11.96 0.50
CA GLY A 138 15.66 -12.59 1.64
C GLY A 138 16.78 -11.76 2.27
N VAL A 139 17.34 -10.79 1.54
CA VAL A 139 18.46 -9.95 1.99
C VAL A 139 18.04 -8.50 2.17
N LEU A 140 17.20 -8.01 1.26
CA LEU A 140 16.75 -6.62 1.21
C LEU A 140 15.22 -6.57 1.03
N PRO A 141 14.45 -6.84 2.11
CA PRO A 141 12.99 -6.76 2.07
C PRO A 141 12.53 -5.44 1.47
N SER A 142 11.73 -5.49 0.42
CA SER A 142 11.22 -4.32 -0.30
C SER A 142 9.91 -4.65 -0.99
N GLY A 143 9.06 -3.65 -1.13
CA GLY A 143 7.78 -3.73 -1.84
C GLY A 143 7.31 -2.34 -2.17
N GLY A 144 6.10 -2.18 -2.67
CA GLY A 144 5.45 -0.87 -2.89
C GLY A 144 4.46 -0.57 -1.77
N GLY A 145 4.26 0.71 -1.49
CA GLY A 145 3.33 1.19 -0.46
C GLY A 145 1.86 0.91 -0.76
N THR A 146 1.53 0.65 -2.03
CA THR A 146 0.13 0.43 -2.45
C THR A 146 -0.55 -0.75 -1.78
N CYS A 147 0.22 -1.79 -1.42
CA CYS A 147 -0.30 -2.92 -0.63
C CYS A 147 0.79 -3.48 0.27
N ILE A 148 0.55 -3.44 1.57
CA ILE A 148 1.42 -4.04 2.59
C ILE A 148 0.55 -4.83 3.54
N ALA A 149 0.83 -6.12 3.71
CA ALA A 149 0.21 -6.95 4.73
C ALA A 149 1.16 -7.17 5.90
N VAL A 150 0.64 -7.05 7.12
CA VAL A 150 1.41 -7.20 8.36
C VAL A 150 0.61 -7.98 9.38
N ARG A 151 1.23 -8.88 10.15
CA ARG A 151 0.60 -9.47 11.33
C ARG A 151 0.19 -8.37 12.31
N GLY A 152 -1.07 -8.37 12.74
CA GLY A 152 -1.61 -7.33 13.63
C GLY A 152 -0.81 -7.16 14.92
N GLY A 153 -0.32 -8.26 15.52
CA GLY A 153 0.58 -8.22 16.69
C GLY A 153 1.88 -7.48 16.38
N VAL A 154 2.52 -7.81 15.25
CA VAL A 154 3.77 -7.17 14.81
C VAL A 154 3.60 -5.66 14.59
N PHE A 155 2.48 -5.26 13.96
CA PHE A 155 2.19 -3.85 13.75
C PHE A 155 1.95 -3.11 15.08
N ARG A 156 1.11 -3.66 15.96
CA ARG A 156 0.76 -3.04 17.26
C ARG A 156 1.95 -2.91 18.20
N GLU A 157 2.92 -3.82 18.15
CA GLU A 157 4.18 -3.74 18.90
C GLU A 157 5.18 -2.74 18.31
N SER A 158 4.91 -2.27 17.08
CA SER A 158 5.78 -1.31 16.38
C SER A 158 5.34 0.14 16.60
N ASN A 159 6.21 1.08 16.22
CA ASN A 159 5.85 2.51 16.17
C ASN A 159 4.95 2.85 14.96
N GLY A 160 4.59 1.85 14.12
CA GLY A 160 3.85 2.08 12.89
C GLY A 160 4.70 2.73 11.79
N PHE A 161 4.03 3.41 10.87
CA PHE A 161 4.66 4.20 9.80
C PHE A 161 5.26 5.49 10.38
N ASP A 162 6.41 5.92 9.86
CA ASP A 162 7.07 7.16 10.29
C ASP A 162 6.50 8.38 9.54
N PRO A 163 5.78 9.31 10.22
CA PRO A 163 5.21 10.49 9.56
C PRO A 163 6.26 11.48 9.04
N GLY A 164 7.50 11.38 9.47
CA GLY A 164 8.63 12.21 8.99
C GLY A 164 9.22 11.73 7.66
N LEU A 165 8.76 10.59 7.14
CA LEU A 165 9.25 10.03 5.89
C LEU A 165 8.19 10.11 4.79
N LYS A 166 8.58 10.66 3.65
CA LYS A 166 7.74 10.71 2.45
C LYS A 166 7.46 9.31 1.87
N PHE A 167 8.40 8.38 2.07
CA PHE A 167 8.33 6.97 1.65
C PHE A 167 8.46 6.09 2.88
N ASP A 168 7.45 6.15 3.71
CA ASP A 168 7.33 5.47 5.00
C ASP A 168 7.17 3.95 4.86
N ASP A 169 6.73 3.50 3.70
CA ASP A 169 6.41 2.11 3.36
C ASP A 169 7.63 1.19 3.36
N ILE A 170 8.69 1.56 2.64
CA ILE A 170 9.92 0.75 2.54
C ILE A 170 10.66 0.70 3.89
N GLU A 171 10.68 1.82 4.64
CA GLU A 171 11.24 1.85 5.98
C GLU A 171 10.50 0.87 6.89
N LEU A 172 9.16 0.95 6.92
CA LEU A 172 8.32 0.06 7.70
C LEU A 172 8.57 -1.41 7.35
N ILE A 173 8.51 -1.75 6.04
CA ILE A 173 8.74 -3.13 5.57
C ILE A 173 10.07 -3.65 6.11
N ARG A 174 11.16 -2.90 5.95
CA ARG A 174 12.49 -3.32 6.38
C ARG A 174 12.62 -3.41 7.90
N ARG A 175 12.08 -2.44 8.61
CA ARG A 175 12.13 -2.43 10.09
C ARG A 175 11.35 -3.61 10.66
N LEU A 176 10.13 -3.86 10.16
CA LEU A 176 9.30 -4.96 10.64
C LEU A 176 9.82 -6.35 10.21
N SER A 177 10.57 -6.42 9.12
CA SER A 177 11.14 -7.69 8.63
C SER A 177 12.40 -8.14 9.37
N LYS A 178 13.00 -7.29 10.22
CA LYS A 178 14.18 -7.68 11.01
C LYS A 178 13.83 -8.81 11.98
N GLY A 179 14.45 -9.96 11.76
CA GLY A 179 14.20 -11.17 12.58
C GLY A 179 12.84 -11.81 12.38
N ARG A 180 12.11 -11.41 11.32
CA ARG A 180 10.77 -11.91 10.97
C ARG A 180 10.71 -12.39 9.53
N ARG A 181 9.64 -13.10 9.18
CA ARG A 181 9.44 -13.66 7.83
C ARG A 181 8.79 -12.63 6.92
N PHE A 182 9.57 -12.10 5.99
CA PHE A 182 9.08 -11.28 4.89
C PHE A 182 8.93 -12.14 3.63
N GLY A 183 7.94 -11.81 2.78
CA GLY A 183 7.80 -12.43 1.47
C GLY A 183 7.03 -11.59 0.46
N ILE A 184 7.45 -11.70 -0.80
CA ILE A 184 6.61 -11.30 -1.93
C ILE A 184 5.67 -12.47 -2.21
N VAL A 185 4.37 -12.20 -2.21
CA VAL A 185 3.29 -13.13 -2.56
C VAL A 185 3.04 -13.05 -4.06
N GLU A 186 2.79 -14.18 -4.71
CA GLU A 186 2.66 -14.25 -6.18
C GLU A 186 1.37 -13.59 -6.72
N GLU A 187 0.52 -13.08 -5.83
CA GLU A 187 -0.70 -12.39 -6.22
C GLU A 187 -0.43 -10.99 -6.80
N ARG A 188 -1.35 -10.57 -7.68
CA ARG A 188 -1.20 -9.32 -8.46
C ARG A 188 -2.11 -8.24 -7.93
N ILE A 189 -1.55 -7.05 -7.73
CA ILE A 189 -2.31 -5.83 -7.52
C ILE A 189 -2.09 -4.87 -8.69
N PHE A 190 -3.13 -4.15 -9.09
CA PHE A 190 -3.02 -3.19 -10.18
C PHE A 190 -2.93 -1.76 -9.64
N LEU A 191 -1.97 -1.01 -10.18
CA LEU A 191 -1.67 0.37 -9.82
C LEU A 191 -2.25 1.32 -10.86
N SER A 192 -2.70 2.48 -10.41
CA SER A 192 -3.03 3.58 -11.31
C SER A 192 -1.78 4.06 -12.04
N ASP A 193 -1.93 4.35 -13.35
CA ASP A 193 -0.90 5.00 -14.15
C ASP A 193 -0.92 6.53 -14.04
N ARG A 194 -1.77 7.09 -13.16
CA ARG A 194 -1.98 8.54 -12.94
C ARG A 194 -0.66 9.29 -12.84
N ARG A 195 0.23 8.81 -11.99
CA ARG A 195 1.55 9.43 -11.75
C ARG A 195 2.40 9.51 -13.01
N TYR A 196 2.42 8.46 -13.83
CA TYR A 196 3.15 8.45 -15.09
C TYR A 196 2.56 9.46 -16.11
N ARG A 197 1.24 9.67 -16.05
CA ARG A 197 0.57 10.65 -16.91
C ARG A 197 0.80 12.08 -16.45
N GLU A 198 0.78 12.34 -15.15
CA GLU A 198 0.94 13.68 -14.56
C GLU A 198 2.40 14.15 -14.57
N SER A 199 3.34 13.33 -14.13
CA SER A 199 4.75 13.69 -13.97
C SER A 199 5.63 13.28 -15.16
N GLY A 200 5.10 12.50 -16.09
CA GLY A 200 5.83 11.95 -17.24
C GLY A 200 6.56 10.63 -16.92
N VAL A 201 6.56 9.72 -17.91
CA VAL A 201 7.07 8.34 -17.75
C VAL A 201 8.55 8.31 -17.35
N ALA A 202 9.42 9.01 -18.10
CA ALA A 202 10.87 8.99 -17.86
C ALA A 202 11.23 9.58 -16.49
N ARG A 203 10.59 10.69 -16.10
CA ARG A 203 10.83 11.35 -14.83
C ARG A 203 10.43 10.44 -13.66
N THR A 204 9.24 9.84 -13.74
CA THR A 204 8.73 8.93 -12.69
C THR A 204 9.63 7.70 -12.52
N MET A 205 10.04 7.07 -13.64
CA MET A 205 10.94 5.92 -13.59
C MET A 205 12.31 6.28 -12.98
N LEU A 206 12.88 7.43 -13.36
CA LEU A 206 14.14 7.90 -12.79
C LEU A 206 14.00 8.15 -11.28
N GLN A 207 12.92 8.80 -10.84
CA GLN A 207 12.67 9.07 -9.43
C GLN A 207 12.55 7.78 -8.62
N ILE A 208 11.76 6.80 -9.09
CA ILE A 208 11.63 5.49 -8.43
C ILE A 208 12.98 4.76 -8.37
N SER A 209 13.80 4.85 -9.42
CA SER A 209 15.13 4.23 -9.44
C SER A 209 16.10 4.89 -8.45
N LEU A 210 16.11 6.22 -8.37
CA LEU A 210 16.90 6.97 -7.38
C LEU A 210 16.45 6.68 -5.94
N MET A 211 15.14 6.61 -5.69
CA MET A 211 14.62 6.18 -4.39
C MET A 211 15.11 4.79 -4.02
N GLY A 212 15.02 3.84 -4.95
CA GLY A 212 15.53 2.49 -4.75
C GLY A 212 16.99 2.49 -4.33
N LEU A 213 17.81 3.33 -4.96
CA LEU A 213 19.23 3.49 -4.62
C LEU A 213 19.40 4.03 -3.19
N PHE A 214 18.70 5.11 -2.81
CA PHE A 214 18.76 5.64 -1.44
C PHE A 214 18.33 4.60 -0.40
N PHE A 215 17.33 3.80 -0.73
CA PHE A 215 16.84 2.73 0.16
C PHE A 215 17.86 1.59 0.33
N VAL A 216 18.62 1.23 -0.70
CA VAL A 216 19.71 0.25 -0.57
C VAL A 216 20.70 0.68 0.50
N PHE A 217 21.02 1.98 0.59
CA PHE A 217 21.93 2.54 1.59
C PHE A 217 21.25 2.94 2.92
N GLY A 218 19.97 2.65 3.10
CA GLY A 218 19.23 3.02 4.33
C GLY A 218 19.01 4.54 4.51
N LYS A 219 19.15 5.33 3.44
CA LYS A 219 19.02 6.78 3.44
C LYS A 219 17.60 7.24 3.12
N TYR A 220 16.62 6.78 3.90
CA TYR A 220 15.21 7.04 3.66
C TYR A 220 14.86 8.53 3.63
N SER A 221 15.43 9.33 4.55
CA SER A 221 15.20 10.78 4.61
C SER A 221 15.73 11.55 3.41
N TRP A 222 16.70 11.03 2.67
CA TRP A 222 17.18 11.67 1.44
C TRP A 222 16.14 11.64 0.34
N ALA A 223 15.29 10.64 0.33
CA ALA A 223 14.17 10.56 -0.62
C ALA A 223 13.12 11.66 -0.39
N ASN A 224 13.06 12.27 0.80
CA ASN A 224 12.18 13.41 1.07
C ASN A 224 12.50 14.63 0.19
N HIS A 225 13.76 14.78 -0.25
CA HIS A 225 14.21 15.88 -1.12
C HIS A 225 13.89 15.65 -2.60
N LEU A 226 13.43 14.46 -2.98
CA LEU A 226 12.96 14.22 -4.33
C LEU A 226 11.65 14.96 -4.53
N ASP A 227 11.57 15.72 -5.62
CA ASP A 227 10.35 16.37 -6.08
C ASP A 227 9.39 15.34 -6.68
N TYR A 228 8.88 14.47 -5.80
CA TYR A 228 7.99 13.37 -6.12
C TYR A 228 6.61 13.72 -5.56
N GLU A 229 5.71 14.12 -6.44
CA GLU A 229 4.35 14.43 -6.07
C GLU A 229 3.61 13.14 -5.70
N ILE A 230 3.22 13.05 -4.43
CA ILE A 230 2.22 12.10 -3.97
C ILE A 230 0.88 12.77 -4.21
N SER A 231 -0.09 12.05 -4.73
CA SER A 231 -1.42 12.54 -5.11
C SER A 231 -2.00 13.53 -4.11
N GLY A 232 -2.25 14.74 -4.59
CA GLY A 232 -2.74 15.84 -3.76
C GLY A 232 -1.59 16.64 -3.13
N LYS A 233 -1.51 17.92 -3.47
CA LYS A 233 -0.47 18.89 -3.04
C LYS A 233 -0.33 19.11 -1.52
N HIS A 234 -0.98 18.33 -0.67
CA HIS A 234 -1.15 18.59 0.77
C HIS A 234 -0.70 17.47 1.70
N TRP A 235 0.08 16.49 1.21
CA TRP A 235 0.52 15.38 2.05
C TRP A 235 1.74 15.67 2.93
N TYR A 236 2.38 16.85 2.75
CA TYR A 236 3.54 17.31 3.54
C TYR A 236 3.48 18.81 3.77
#